data_93e50a1eb7b373fd7a9d1dc5ab9218cd
#
_entry.id   93e50a1eb7b373fd7a9d1dc5ab9218cd
#
_cell.length_a   1.000
_cell.length_b   1.000
_cell.length_c   1.000
_cell.angle_alpha   90.00
_cell.angle_beta   90.00
_cell.angle_gamma   90.00
#
_symmetry.space_group_name_H-M   'P 1'
#
loop_
_entity.id
_entity.type
_entity.pdbx_description
1 polymer ?
#
loop_
_entity_poly.entity_id
_entity_poly.type
_entity_poly.pdbx_seq_one_letter_code
_entity_poly.pdbx_strand_id
1 'polypeptide(L)' 'MMEEEVRDAIISELKRQAETNPSKLKLAEDGERMTVNGEVDLAALAMAIVGTIAGGP' A
#
# COMPACT_ATOMS: atom_id res chain seq x y z
N MET A 1 -11.82 11.69 7.26
CA MET A 1 -10.73 12.51 6.70
C MET A 1 -9.98 11.71 5.65
N MET A 2 -9.47 12.40 4.65
CA MET A 2 -8.79 11.76 3.54
C MET A 2 -7.51 11.03 3.96
N GLU A 3 -6.93 11.43 5.07
CA GLU A 3 -5.71 10.79 5.57
C GLU A 3 -5.90 9.30 5.82
N GLU A 4 -7.01 8.90 6.42
CA GLU A 4 -7.27 7.49 6.68
C GLU A 4 -7.46 6.71 5.39
N GLU A 5 -8.12 7.32 4.42
CA GLU A 5 -8.36 6.67 3.13
C GLU A 5 -7.07 6.49 2.36
N VAL A 6 -6.18 7.47 2.42
CA VAL A 6 -4.87 7.37 1.78
C VAL A 6 -4.03 6.30 2.47
N ARG A 7 -4.07 6.26 3.80
CA ARG A 7 -3.35 5.24 4.55
C ARG A 7 -3.83 3.84 4.17
N ASP A 8 -5.14 3.67 4.10
CA ASP A 8 -5.71 2.37 3.74
C ASP A 8 -5.34 1.97 2.31
N ALA A 9 -5.29 2.94 1.40
CA ALA A 9 -4.88 2.68 0.03
C ALA A 9 -3.43 2.20 -0.04
N ILE A 10 -2.55 2.83 0.74
CA ILE A 10 -1.15 2.43 0.81
C ILE A 10 -1.02 1.00 1.34
N ILE A 11 -1.70 0.72 2.43
CA ILE A 11 -1.65 -0.61 3.04
C ILE A 11 -2.17 -1.67 2.08
N SER A 12 -3.32 -1.41 1.45
CA SER A 12 -3.92 -2.36 0.52
C SER A 12 -3.00 -2.64 -0.67
N GLU A 13 -2.39 -1.60 -1.21
CA GLU A 13 -1.51 -1.78 -2.36
C GLU A 13 -0.24 -2.53 -1.97
N LEU A 14 0.33 -2.23 -0.81
CA LEU A 14 1.51 -2.96 -0.34
C LEU A 14 1.19 -4.44 -0.14
N LYS A 15 0.03 -4.74 0.43
CA LYS A 15 -0.39 -6.12 0.61
C LYS A 15 -0.57 -6.83 -0.74
N ARG A 16 -1.15 -6.13 -1.72
CA ARG A 16 -1.30 -6.70 -3.05
C ARG A 16 0.05 -7.02 -3.67
N GLN A 17 1.00 -6.11 -3.55
CA GLN A 17 2.34 -6.33 -4.09
C GLN A 17 3.04 -7.50 -3.39
N ALA A 18 2.89 -7.61 -2.08
CA ALA A 18 3.50 -8.70 -1.32
C ALA A 18 2.88 -10.05 -1.70
N GLU A 19 1.58 -10.08 -1.97
CA GLU A 19 0.93 -11.32 -2.43
C GLU A 19 1.40 -11.71 -3.83
N THR A 20 1.61 -10.72 -4.69
CA THR A 20 2.04 -10.97 -6.05
C THR A 20 3.49 -11.46 -6.10
N ASN A 21 4.35 -10.90 -5.25
CA ASN A 21 5.77 -11.24 -5.22
C ASN A 21 6.24 -11.48 -3.78
N PRO A 22 5.82 -12.58 -3.16
CA PRO A 22 6.12 -12.82 -1.74
C PRO A 22 7.62 -13.02 -1.47
N SER A 23 8.39 -13.38 -2.48
CA SER A 23 9.82 -13.53 -2.32
C SER A 23 10.56 -12.19 -2.35
N LYS A 24 9.93 -11.15 -2.88
CA LYS A 24 10.57 -9.84 -3.04
C LYS A 24 10.07 -8.80 -2.05
N LEU A 25 8.89 -8.99 -1.49
CA LEU A 25 8.32 -8.01 -0.58
C LEU A 25 7.64 -8.72 0.58
N LYS A 26 8.09 -8.39 1.78
CA LYS A 26 7.51 -8.94 3.00
C LYS A 26 7.04 -7.80 3.88
N LEU A 27 5.87 -7.98 4.47
CA LEU A 27 5.25 -7.00 5.33
C LEU A 27 4.99 -7.58 6.71
N ALA A 28 5.11 -6.72 7.71
CA ALA A 28 4.72 -7.08 9.07
C ALA A 28 3.97 -5.90 9.67
N GLU A 29 2.73 -6.13 10.07
CA GLU A 29 1.92 -5.11 10.70
C GLU A 29 2.07 -5.17 12.21
N ASP A 30 2.13 -4.00 12.84
CA ASP A 30 2.21 -3.89 14.28
C ASP A 30 1.44 -2.64 14.70
N GLY A 31 0.16 -2.81 14.95
CA GLY A 31 -0.70 -1.69 15.29
C GLY A 31 -0.78 -0.69 14.16
N GLU A 32 -0.31 0.52 14.43
CA GLU A 32 -0.33 1.60 13.45
C GLU A 32 0.90 1.61 12.56
N ARG A 33 1.83 0.71 12.80
CA ARG A 33 3.08 0.65 12.05
C ARG A 33 3.13 -0.58 11.17
N MET A 34 3.88 -0.45 10.10
CA MET A 34 4.10 -1.58 9.21
C MET A 34 5.57 -1.61 8.82
N THR A 35 6.18 -2.76 9.02
CA THR A 35 7.54 -2.97 8.54
C THR A 35 7.48 -3.46 7.10
N VAL A 36 8.18 -2.78 6.22
CA VAL A 36 8.23 -3.11 4.80
C VAL A 36 9.65 -3.54 4.47
N ASN A 37 9.79 -4.77 4.02
CA ASN A 37 11.10 -5.34 3.72
C ASN A 37 11.08 -5.88 2.30
N GLY A 38 11.82 -5.24 1.41
CA GLY A 38 11.92 -5.68 0.04
C GLY A 38 11.71 -4.57 -0.96
N GLU A 39 11.20 -4.95 -2.13
CA GLU A 39 11.01 -4.04 -3.25
C GLU A 39 9.56 -3.61 -3.37
N VAL A 40 9.36 -2.32 -3.51
CA VAL A 40 8.02 -1.74 -3.69
C VAL A 40 7.96 -1.08 -5.06
N ASP A 41 6.90 -1.38 -5.80
CA ASP A 41 6.63 -0.69 -7.07
C ASP A 41 6.00 0.66 -6.75
N LEU A 42 6.79 1.72 -6.86
CA LEU A 42 6.33 3.05 -6.51
C LEU A 42 5.29 3.60 -7.47
N ALA A 43 5.37 3.24 -8.74
CA ALA A 43 4.40 3.69 -9.72
C ALA A 43 3.01 3.12 -9.39
N ALA A 44 2.96 1.83 -9.09
CA ALA A 44 1.70 1.20 -8.71
C ALA A 44 1.15 1.78 -7.41
N LEU A 45 2.04 2.04 -6.45
CA LEU A 45 1.64 2.63 -5.19
C LEU A 45 1.05 4.04 -5.40
N ALA A 46 1.72 4.84 -6.21
CA ALA A 46 1.25 6.19 -6.51
C ALA A 46 -0.11 6.17 -7.19
N MET A 47 -0.33 5.24 -8.12
CA MET A 47 -1.61 5.11 -8.79
C MET A 47 -2.73 4.71 -7.84
N ALA A 48 -2.42 3.84 -6.88
CA ALA A 48 -3.40 3.44 -5.88
C ALA A 48 -3.84 4.63 -5.04
N ILE A 49 -2.89 5.49 -4.66
CA ILE A 49 -3.18 6.68 -3.88
C ILE A 49 -4.01 7.68 -4.70
N VAL A 50 -3.58 7.93 -5.94
CA VAL A 50 -4.31 8.84 -6.82
C VAL A 50 -5.73 8.35 -7.06
N GLY A 51 -5.88 7.03 -7.26
CA GLY A 51 -7.21 6.45 -7.45
C GLY A 51 -8.13 6.66 -6.27
N THR A 52 -7.57 6.59 -5.06
CA THR A 52 -8.34 6.83 -3.84
C THR A 52 -8.78 8.29 -3.74
N ILE A 53 -7.91 9.22 -4.11
CA ILE A 53 -8.19 10.65 -4.01
C ILE A 53 -9.11 11.11 -5.14
N ALA A 54 -8.79 10.73 -6.37
CA ALA A 54 -9.47 11.24 -7.55
C ALA A 54 -10.64 10.36 -7.98
N GLY A 55 -10.61 9.10 -7.63
CA GLY A 55 -11.62 8.15 -8.04
C GLY A 55 -12.82 8.09 -7.13
N GLY A 56 -12.99 9.05 -6.27
CA GLY A 56 -14.07 9.06 -5.30
C GLY A 56 -15.37 8.52 -5.88
N PRO A 57 -16.31 8.20 -5.08
CA PRO A 57 -17.46 7.40 -5.45
C PRO A 57 -18.14 7.86 -6.70
#